data_df84167803711e91198249c570465a5f
#
_entry.id   df84167803711e91198249c570465a5f
#
_cell.length_a   1.000
_cell.length_b   1.000
_cell.length_c   1.000
_cell.angle_alpha   90.00
_cell.angle_beta   90.00
_cell.angle_gamma   90.00
#
_symmetry.space_group_name_H-M   'P 1'
#
loop_
_entity.id
_entity.type
_entity.pdbx_description
1 polymer ?
#
loop_
_entity_poly.entity_id
_entity_poly.type
_entity_poly.pdbx_seq_one_letter_code
_entity_poly.pdbx_strand_id
1 'polypeptide(L)'
;MSNQAPNRARVIPLRPPAERPGSAATVTPTAPAPVPRPAPREPLWRDLVGDVLRRERQAQERTLKDVADSARISMPYLSEVERGRKEASSEVLAAAAHALGLSLGDLLARAQGELIRLSSRPSARHSARGRTATSSYDGLCLAA
;
A
#
# COMPACT_ATOMS: atom_id res chain seq x y z
N MET A 1 40.04 -16.18 -39.83
CA MET A 1 40.22 -17.04 -38.65
C MET A 1 39.70 -16.28 -37.44
N SER A 2 38.41 -16.46 -37.18
CA SER A 2 37.72 -15.73 -36.08
C SER A 2 37.74 -16.62 -34.84
N ASN A 3 38.49 -16.20 -33.84
CA ASN A 3 38.58 -16.87 -32.56
C ASN A 3 37.52 -16.33 -31.61
N GLN A 4 36.32 -16.92 -31.63
CA GLN A 4 35.30 -16.63 -30.66
C GLN A 4 35.53 -17.50 -29.41
N ALA A 5 36.05 -16.90 -28.36
CA ALA A 5 36.11 -17.52 -27.06
C ALA A 5 34.67 -17.69 -26.49
N PRO A 6 34.31 -18.89 -26.02
CA PRO A 6 32.98 -19.10 -25.43
C PRO A 6 32.88 -18.37 -24.10
N ASN A 7 31.98 -17.41 -24.04
CA ASN A 7 31.62 -16.71 -22.80
C ASN A 7 30.89 -17.70 -21.87
N ARG A 8 31.62 -18.37 -21.00
CA ARG A 8 31.05 -19.23 -19.96
C ARG A 8 30.51 -18.35 -18.83
N ALA A 9 29.20 -18.16 -18.82
CA ALA A 9 28.52 -17.58 -17.68
C ALA A 9 28.85 -18.40 -16.42
N ARG A 10 29.58 -17.79 -15.48
CA ARG A 10 29.92 -18.40 -14.20
C ARG A 10 28.73 -18.27 -13.26
N VAL A 11 28.00 -19.36 -13.08
CA VAL A 11 26.96 -19.46 -12.08
C VAL A 11 27.60 -19.49 -10.70
N ILE A 12 27.39 -18.47 -9.88
CA ILE A 12 27.86 -18.43 -8.50
C ILE A 12 26.72 -18.97 -7.63
N PRO A 13 26.83 -20.19 -7.05
CA PRO A 13 25.80 -20.68 -6.13
C PRO A 13 25.88 -19.87 -4.84
N LEU A 14 24.81 -19.17 -4.49
CA LEU A 14 24.62 -18.54 -3.21
C LEU A 14 24.25 -19.62 -2.17
N ARG A 15 25.24 -20.39 -1.76
CA ARG A 15 25.09 -21.33 -0.66
C ARG A 15 25.60 -20.64 0.61
N PRO A 16 24.78 -20.50 1.68
CA PRO A 16 25.30 -20.00 2.94
C PRO A 16 26.37 -20.99 3.48
N PRO A 17 27.43 -20.48 4.13
CA PRO A 17 28.48 -21.34 4.68
C PRO A 17 27.88 -22.27 5.72
N ALA A 18 28.16 -23.57 5.58
CA ALA A 18 27.76 -24.58 6.54
C ALA A 18 28.50 -24.32 7.87
N GLU A 19 27.72 -24.10 8.92
CA GLU A 19 28.26 -24.02 10.27
C GLU A 19 28.82 -25.35 10.69
N ARG A 20 30.04 -25.31 11.26
CA ARG A 20 30.75 -26.47 11.77
C ARG A 20 30.04 -27.00 13.03
N PRO A 21 29.86 -28.33 13.20
CA PRO A 21 29.35 -28.89 14.43
C PRO A 21 30.46 -28.92 15.47
N GLY A 22 30.29 -28.15 16.52
CA GLY A 22 31.24 -28.21 17.64
C GLY A 22 30.94 -27.20 18.72
N SER A 23 30.03 -27.47 19.57
CA SER A 23 30.11 -27.33 21.04
C SER A 23 28.73 -27.50 21.65
N ALA A 24 28.56 -28.48 22.48
CA ALA A 24 27.38 -28.69 23.28
C ALA A 24 27.26 -27.53 24.28
N ALA A 25 26.38 -26.60 24.01
CA ALA A 25 25.90 -25.59 24.96
C ALA A 25 24.43 -25.88 25.21
N THR A 26 24.10 -26.10 26.47
CA THR A 26 22.80 -26.30 27.06
C THR A 26 21.80 -25.29 26.54
N VAL A 27 20.91 -25.70 25.66
CA VAL A 27 19.82 -24.87 25.17
C VAL A 27 18.76 -24.75 26.24
N THR A 28 18.76 -23.62 26.94
CA THR A 28 17.58 -23.13 27.64
C THR A 28 16.50 -22.86 26.59
N PRO A 29 15.25 -23.33 26.76
CA PRO A 29 14.19 -23.00 25.79
C PRO A 29 13.86 -21.52 25.91
N THR A 30 14.52 -20.72 25.06
CA THR A 30 14.15 -19.33 24.86
C THR A 30 12.81 -19.33 24.11
N ALA A 31 11.79 -18.79 24.76
CA ALA A 31 10.47 -18.57 24.12
C ALA A 31 10.65 -17.85 22.78
N PRO A 32 9.94 -18.28 21.74
CA PRO A 32 10.08 -17.67 20.42
C PRO A 32 9.80 -16.17 20.53
N ALA A 33 10.79 -15.36 20.15
CA ALA A 33 10.64 -13.92 20.07
C ALA A 33 9.42 -13.59 19.18
N PRO A 34 8.57 -12.64 19.59
CA PRO A 34 7.41 -12.27 18.76
C PRO A 34 7.89 -11.77 17.43
N VAL A 35 7.58 -12.52 16.37
CA VAL A 35 7.83 -12.10 14.98
C VAL A 35 7.22 -10.72 14.76
N PRO A 36 8.01 -9.72 14.31
CA PRO A 36 7.48 -8.39 14.02
C PRO A 36 6.36 -8.54 12.98
N ARG A 37 5.14 -8.17 13.36
CA ARG A 37 4.04 -8.14 12.39
C ARG A 37 4.38 -7.11 11.34
N PRO A 38 4.27 -7.45 10.03
CA PRO A 38 4.52 -6.48 8.97
C PRO A 38 3.62 -5.27 9.19
N ALA A 39 4.23 -4.08 9.15
CA ALA A 39 3.50 -2.82 9.22
C ALA A 39 2.42 -2.79 8.13
N PRO A 40 1.25 -2.19 8.37
CA PRO A 40 0.23 -2.01 7.35
C PRO A 40 0.86 -1.33 6.14
N ARG A 41 0.80 -1.98 5.00
CA ARG A 41 1.32 -1.40 3.76
C ARG A 41 0.46 -0.21 3.40
N GLU A 42 1.08 0.91 3.07
CA GLU A 42 0.38 2.05 2.51
C GLU A 42 -0.31 1.63 1.20
N PRO A 43 -1.54 2.07 0.96
CA PRO A 43 -2.23 1.78 -0.29
C PRO A 43 -1.46 2.39 -1.46
N LEU A 44 -1.37 1.67 -2.55
CA LEU A 44 -0.72 2.17 -3.74
C LEU A 44 -1.58 3.26 -4.38
N TRP A 45 -0.91 4.26 -4.95
CA TRP A 45 -1.59 5.37 -5.62
C TRP A 45 -2.62 4.90 -6.66
N ARG A 46 -2.27 3.90 -7.46
CA ARG A 46 -3.16 3.32 -8.47
C ARG A 46 -4.44 2.71 -7.87
N ASP A 47 -4.35 2.15 -6.66
CA ASP A 47 -5.51 1.59 -5.97
C ASP A 47 -6.48 2.72 -5.58
N LEU A 48 -5.94 3.82 -5.05
CA LEU A 48 -6.74 4.99 -4.65
C LEU A 48 -7.43 5.64 -5.85
N VAL A 49 -6.70 5.85 -6.94
CA VAL A 49 -7.26 6.45 -8.15
C VAL A 49 -8.33 5.53 -8.76
N GLY A 50 -8.05 4.22 -8.82
CA GLY A 50 -9.00 3.23 -9.31
C GLY A 50 -10.29 3.21 -8.49
N ASP A 51 -10.18 3.24 -7.17
CA ASP A 51 -11.32 3.29 -6.26
C ASP A 51 -12.14 4.57 -6.43
N VAL A 52 -11.51 5.72 -6.62
CA VAL A 52 -12.23 6.98 -6.87
C VAL A 52 -13.00 6.90 -8.18
N LEU A 53 -12.38 6.48 -9.28
CA LEU A 53 -13.05 6.32 -10.57
C LEU A 53 -14.25 5.38 -10.45
N ARG A 54 -14.07 4.25 -9.79
CA ARG A 54 -15.15 3.28 -9.59
C ARG A 54 -16.31 3.86 -8.78
N ARG A 55 -16.03 4.56 -7.68
CA ARG A 55 -17.07 5.18 -6.84
C ARG A 55 -17.85 6.24 -7.62
N GLU A 56 -17.17 7.11 -8.37
CA GLU A 56 -17.82 8.13 -9.17
C GLU A 56 -18.71 7.52 -10.25
N ARG A 57 -18.23 6.49 -10.95
CA ARG A 57 -19.04 5.79 -11.94
C ARG A 57 -20.29 5.16 -11.31
N GLN A 58 -20.13 4.50 -10.15
CA GLN A 58 -21.25 3.88 -9.45
C GLN A 58 -22.24 4.92 -8.91
N ALA A 59 -21.75 6.05 -8.39
CA ALA A 59 -22.60 7.14 -7.93
C ALA A 59 -23.45 7.75 -9.07
N GLN A 60 -22.94 7.72 -10.29
CA GLN A 60 -23.66 8.15 -11.49
C GLN A 60 -24.47 7.03 -12.16
N GLU A 61 -24.52 5.83 -11.54
CA GLU A 61 -25.21 4.64 -12.07
C GLU A 61 -24.78 4.26 -13.50
N ARG A 62 -23.54 4.64 -13.88
CA ARG A 62 -23.02 4.36 -15.23
C ARG A 62 -22.35 2.99 -15.28
N THR A 63 -22.51 2.30 -16.40
CA THR A 63 -21.80 1.04 -16.63
C THR A 63 -20.33 1.30 -16.98
N LEU A 64 -19.49 0.28 -16.76
CA LEU A 64 -18.07 0.36 -17.14
C LEU A 64 -17.92 0.62 -18.66
N LYS A 65 -18.84 0.05 -19.47
CA LYS A 65 -18.87 0.21 -20.91
C LYS A 65 -19.16 1.66 -21.29
N ASP A 66 -20.15 2.30 -20.67
CA ASP A 66 -20.51 3.69 -20.99
C ASP A 66 -19.36 4.66 -20.74
N VAL A 67 -18.62 4.46 -19.63
CA VAL A 67 -17.46 5.29 -19.30
C VAL A 67 -16.30 4.99 -20.26
N ALA A 68 -16.06 3.72 -20.58
CA ALA A 68 -15.01 3.32 -21.50
C ALA A 68 -15.25 3.91 -22.91
N ASP A 69 -16.48 3.81 -23.42
CA ASP A 69 -16.87 4.37 -24.72
C ASP A 69 -16.73 5.91 -24.73
N SER A 70 -17.17 6.58 -23.66
CA SER A 70 -17.06 8.04 -23.53
C SER A 70 -15.61 8.51 -23.45
N ALA A 71 -14.77 7.76 -22.74
CA ALA A 71 -13.34 8.04 -22.59
C ALA A 71 -12.48 7.59 -23.78
N ARG A 72 -13.06 6.84 -24.73
CA ARG A 72 -12.35 6.17 -25.82
C ARG A 72 -11.24 5.24 -25.36
N ILE A 73 -11.49 4.53 -24.28
CA ILE A 73 -10.59 3.55 -23.66
C ILE A 73 -11.22 2.17 -23.80
N SER A 74 -10.42 1.12 -23.97
CA SER A 74 -10.98 -0.22 -23.98
C SER A 74 -11.55 -0.59 -22.61
N MET A 75 -12.74 -1.21 -22.60
CA MET A 75 -13.42 -1.62 -21.37
C MET A 75 -12.54 -2.54 -20.47
N PRO A 76 -11.81 -3.54 -21.02
CA PRO A 76 -10.94 -4.37 -20.20
C PRO A 76 -9.81 -3.55 -19.54
N TYR A 77 -9.22 -2.60 -20.24
CA TYR A 77 -8.17 -1.76 -19.70
C TYR A 77 -8.70 -0.86 -18.57
N LEU A 78 -9.85 -0.21 -18.78
CA LEU A 78 -10.49 0.60 -17.73
C LEU A 78 -10.84 -0.23 -16.50
N SER A 79 -11.31 -1.48 -16.71
CA SER A 79 -11.56 -2.42 -15.61
C SER A 79 -10.31 -2.73 -14.77
N GLU A 80 -9.15 -2.90 -15.41
CA GLU A 80 -7.89 -3.15 -14.72
C GLU A 80 -7.38 -1.89 -13.98
N VAL A 81 -7.62 -0.70 -14.55
CA VAL A 81 -7.32 0.58 -13.90
C VAL A 81 -8.19 0.78 -12.66
N GLU A 82 -9.51 0.56 -12.75
CA GLU A 82 -10.43 0.66 -11.58
C GLU A 82 -10.10 -0.34 -10.48
N ARG A 83 -9.47 -1.46 -10.81
CA ARG A 83 -9.03 -2.48 -9.83
C ARG A 83 -7.63 -2.22 -9.28
N GLY A 84 -6.97 -1.15 -9.69
CA GLY A 84 -5.61 -0.84 -9.29
C GLY A 84 -4.55 -1.79 -9.86
N ARG A 85 -4.90 -2.65 -10.83
CA ARG A 85 -3.96 -3.63 -11.39
C ARG A 85 -3.06 -3.05 -12.46
N LYS A 86 -3.48 -1.96 -13.10
CA LYS A 86 -2.68 -1.25 -14.10
C LYS A 86 -2.57 0.23 -13.76
N GLU A 87 -1.40 0.77 -13.99
CA GLU A 87 -1.20 2.21 -13.99
C GLU A 87 -1.68 2.79 -15.31
N ALA A 88 -2.41 3.88 -15.22
CA ALA A 88 -2.86 4.64 -16.37
C ALA A 88 -2.01 5.90 -16.54
N SER A 89 -1.74 6.29 -17.78
CA SER A 89 -1.09 7.57 -18.05
C SER A 89 -2.01 8.73 -17.65
N SER A 90 -1.44 9.91 -17.49
CA SER A 90 -2.22 11.12 -17.13
C SER A 90 -3.30 11.43 -18.16
N GLU A 91 -3.05 11.17 -19.45
CA GLU A 91 -4.04 11.35 -20.51
C GLU A 91 -5.22 10.38 -20.36
N VAL A 92 -4.94 9.12 -20.03
CA VAL A 92 -5.98 8.12 -19.80
C VAL A 92 -6.79 8.46 -18.54
N LEU A 93 -6.13 8.90 -17.48
CA LEU A 93 -6.80 9.36 -16.26
C LEU A 93 -7.66 10.60 -16.52
N ALA A 94 -7.16 11.56 -17.31
CA ALA A 94 -7.92 12.74 -17.71
C ALA A 94 -9.14 12.34 -18.54
N ALA A 95 -8.98 11.45 -19.52
CA ALA A 95 -10.09 10.98 -20.34
C ALA A 95 -11.17 10.25 -19.52
N ALA A 96 -10.75 9.38 -18.59
CA ALA A 96 -11.69 8.69 -17.71
C ALA A 96 -12.40 9.66 -16.74
N ALA A 97 -11.67 10.63 -16.18
CA ALA A 97 -12.24 11.66 -15.31
C ALA A 97 -13.25 12.52 -16.09
N HIS A 98 -12.90 13.00 -17.30
CA HIS A 98 -13.81 13.76 -18.16
C HIS A 98 -15.07 12.98 -18.53
N ALA A 99 -14.94 11.69 -18.81
CA ALA A 99 -16.10 10.84 -19.05
C ALA A 99 -17.07 10.81 -17.85
N LEU A 100 -16.57 11.04 -16.64
CA LEU A 100 -17.35 11.14 -15.40
C LEU A 100 -17.69 12.59 -15.01
N GLY A 101 -17.39 13.56 -15.86
CA GLY A 101 -17.67 14.97 -15.61
C GLY A 101 -16.72 15.60 -14.58
N LEU A 102 -15.57 14.99 -14.34
CA LEU A 102 -14.53 15.49 -13.43
C LEU A 102 -13.35 16.05 -14.22
N SER A 103 -12.63 16.99 -13.64
CA SER A 103 -11.29 17.32 -14.12
C SER A 103 -10.26 16.32 -13.58
N LEU A 104 -9.10 16.24 -14.20
CA LEU A 104 -7.98 15.47 -13.67
C LEU A 104 -7.60 15.96 -12.27
N GLY A 105 -7.63 17.28 -12.03
CA GLY A 105 -7.36 17.87 -10.73
C GLY A 105 -8.33 17.40 -9.64
N ASP A 106 -9.64 17.34 -9.96
CA ASP A 106 -10.65 16.83 -9.02
C ASP A 106 -10.42 15.35 -8.68
N LEU A 107 -10.08 14.54 -9.68
CA LEU A 107 -9.77 13.14 -9.49
C LEU A 107 -8.59 12.97 -8.53
N LEU A 108 -7.50 13.71 -8.75
CA LEU A 108 -6.29 13.66 -7.94
C LEU A 108 -6.54 14.18 -6.51
N ALA A 109 -7.30 15.26 -6.36
CA ALA A 109 -7.66 15.81 -5.05
C ALA A 109 -8.49 14.81 -4.23
N ARG A 110 -9.42 14.09 -4.84
CA ARG A 110 -10.22 13.05 -4.19
C ARG A 110 -9.36 11.86 -3.77
N ALA A 111 -8.45 11.41 -4.65
CA ALA A 111 -7.52 10.32 -4.35
C ALA A 111 -6.57 10.70 -3.19
N GLN A 112 -6.08 11.94 -3.16
CA GLN A 112 -5.28 12.46 -2.06
C GLN A 112 -6.07 12.51 -0.74
N GLY A 113 -7.33 12.94 -0.78
CA GLY A 113 -8.22 12.93 0.39
C GLY A 113 -8.39 11.53 0.98
N GLU A 114 -8.55 10.50 0.14
CA GLU A 114 -8.61 9.10 0.57
C GLU A 114 -7.29 8.65 1.20
N LEU A 115 -6.15 9.02 0.62
CA LEU A 115 -4.84 8.71 1.19
C LEU A 115 -4.69 9.29 2.60
N ILE A 116 -5.03 10.58 2.77
CA ILE A 116 -4.99 11.24 4.08
C ILE A 116 -5.92 10.54 5.07
N ARG A 117 -7.15 10.21 4.65
CA ARG A 117 -8.12 9.50 5.49
C ARG A 117 -7.63 8.13 5.95
N LEU A 118 -6.98 7.39 5.07
CA LEU A 118 -6.43 6.08 5.39
C LEU A 118 -5.19 6.18 6.29
N SER A 119 -4.34 7.17 6.06
CA SER A 119 -3.15 7.43 6.89
C SER A 119 -3.52 7.96 8.28
N SER A 120 -4.63 8.69 8.40
CA SER A 120 -5.11 9.25 9.66
C SER A 120 -5.91 8.25 10.51
N ARG A 121 -6.19 7.04 10.02
CA ARG A 121 -6.81 6.00 10.84
C ARG A 121 -5.80 5.56 11.90
N PRO A 122 -5.97 5.95 13.18
CA PRO A 122 -5.12 5.46 14.25
C PRO A 122 -5.25 3.94 14.24
N SER A 123 -4.12 3.24 14.25
CA SER A 123 -4.09 1.80 14.50
C SER A 123 -4.71 1.58 15.89
N ALA A 124 -6.03 1.41 15.94
CA ALA A 124 -6.82 1.27 17.17
C ALA A 124 -6.46 0.03 18.02
N ARG A 125 -5.32 -0.58 17.74
CA ARG A 125 -4.80 -1.76 18.45
C ARG A 125 -3.63 -1.49 19.38
N HIS A 126 -3.11 -0.24 19.46
CA HIS A 126 -2.04 0.10 20.40
C HIS A 126 -2.53 0.77 21.69
N SER A 127 -3.81 1.14 21.81
CA SER A 127 -4.34 1.82 23.00
C SER A 127 -4.89 0.89 24.10
N ALA A 128 -4.84 -0.42 23.92
CA ALA A 128 -5.40 -1.35 24.88
C ALA A 128 -4.41 -1.91 25.92
N ARG A 129 -3.16 -1.43 25.94
CA ARG A 129 -2.18 -1.91 26.90
C ARG A 129 -1.39 -0.74 27.49
N GLY A 130 -2.00 -0.01 28.41
CA GLY A 130 -1.31 1.08 29.09
C GLY A 130 -2.22 2.01 29.87
N ARG A 131 -3.31 1.49 30.43
CA ARG A 131 -3.98 2.19 31.56
C ARG A 131 -3.59 1.49 32.84
N THR A 132 -2.36 1.65 33.23
CA THR A 132 -1.98 1.57 34.63
C THR A 132 -2.21 2.95 35.24
N ALA A 133 -2.99 2.94 36.27
CA ALA A 133 -3.31 4.06 37.12
C ALA A 133 -2.10 4.95 37.41
N THR A 134 -2.22 6.23 37.17
CA THR A 134 -1.44 7.24 37.85
C THR A 134 -2.38 8.15 38.59
N SER A 135 -2.43 7.86 39.86
CA SER A 135 -2.41 8.73 41.02
C SER A 135 -2.76 10.19 40.73
N SER A 136 -3.91 10.57 41.24
CA SER A 136 -4.29 11.93 41.52
C SER A 136 -3.23 12.59 42.41
N TYR A 137 -2.53 13.59 41.89
CA TYR A 137 -1.90 14.61 42.71
C TYR A 137 -2.89 15.74 42.91
N ASP A 138 -3.52 15.71 44.08
CA ASP A 138 -4.25 16.81 44.67
C ASP A 138 -3.20 17.85 45.11
N GLY A 139 -2.99 18.86 44.28
CA GLY A 139 -2.14 20.01 44.57
C GLY A 139 -2.95 21.12 45.10
N LEU A 140 -3.14 21.20 46.41
CA LEU A 140 -3.61 22.38 47.13
C LEU A 140 -2.66 23.56 46.89
N CYS A 141 -3.08 24.54 46.10
CA CYS A 141 -2.45 25.83 46.06
C CYS A 141 -3.18 26.74 47.07
N LEU A 142 -2.56 26.96 48.21
CA LEU A 142 -2.94 28.00 49.14
C LEU A 142 -2.34 29.31 48.67
N ALA A 143 -3.18 30.31 48.38
CA ALA A 143 -2.79 31.69 48.22
C ALA A 143 -2.85 32.38 49.57
N ALA A 144 -1.81 33.09 49.91
CA ALA A 144 -1.79 34.16 50.91
C ALA A 144 -1.35 35.45 50.24
#